data_31c05345fb263dadb8515fc3b66a20d2
#
_entry.id   31c05345fb263dadb8515fc3b66a20d2
#
_cell.length_a   1.000
_cell.length_b   1.000
_cell.length_c   1.000
_cell.angle_alpha   90.00
_cell.angle_beta   90.00
_cell.angle_gamma   90.00
#
_symmetry.space_group_name_H-M   'P 1'
#
loop_
_entity.id
_entity.type
_entity.pdbx_description
1 polymer ?
#
loop_
_entity_poly.entity_id
_entity_poly.type
_entity_poly.pdbx_seq_one_letter_code
_entity_poly.pdbx_strand_id
1 'polypeptide(L)'
;MNIKQEYIRPNKYTRPGLPLKKVTAIAIHYTGDPGATAQNERDYFDGTCIADGRYASCHYCVGMDGEIVQLIPESEWAYCTCQANAYSISIETCHPDESGKFTVGAEKELVELTASLCKKYGLNPQHGGVVRHYDVTGKECPLWYVTHPAAWTGFQAAVVNCMAGKPYSLPCSGQAVSTAPTVNPYYCDTTSLTCCPGMVYTFKTGGAITCATDAFKQIGCTMDNGYRLTTFRADKLTAGVGFYINGRRVCVAVIKKPYSDTTKDFTKRVGQEYTFKTDFPLVCGNGSIFEHMNTRQARGYYFTKYRAAAQGTAGFYCGSTCVCKGTVTK
;
A
#
# COMPACT_ATOMS: atom_id res chain seq x y z
N MET A 1 -7.20 4.94 5.11
CA MET A 1 -7.80 5.26 6.43
C MET A 1 -6.87 6.17 7.21
N ASN A 2 -7.32 7.33 7.61
CA ASN A 2 -6.60 8.29 8.46
C ASN A 2 -7.45 8.54 9.72
N ILE A 3 -6.91 8.24 10.90
CA ILE A 3 -7.63 8.35 12.17
C ILE A 3 -7.05 9.51 12.96
N LYS A 4 -7.88 10.53 13.23
CA LYS A 4 -7.55 11.66 14.09
C LYS A 4 -7.82 11.27 15.54
N GLN A 5 -6.79 11.32 16.39
CA GLN A 5 -6.95 11.04 17.82
C GLN A 5 -7.31 12.32 18.57
N GLU A 6 -8.54 12.40 19.05
CA GLU A 6 -9.04 13.52 19.89
C GLU A 6 -9.78 12.97 21.10
N TYR A 7 -9.03 12.44 22.03
CA TYR A 7 -9.59 11.79 23.21
C TYR A 7 -10.38 12.76 24.08
N ILE A 8 -11.57 12.29 24.49
CA ILE A 8 -12.38 12.91 25.54
C ILE A 8 -11.52 13.00 26.82
N ARG A 9 -11.60 14.12 27.56
CA ARG A 9 -10.95 14.24 28.85
C ARG A 9 -11.48 13.19 29.86
N PRO A 10 -10.62 12.60 30.71
CA PRO A 10 -11.07 11.65 31.73
C PRO A 10 -12.14 12.25 32.65
N ASN A 11 -13.26 11.55 32.79
CA ASN A 11 -14.37 11.96 33.66
C ASN A 11 -15.29 10.74 33.92
N LYS A 12 -16.12 10.81 34.94
CA LYS A 12 -16.99 9.70 35.33
C LYS A 12 -18.13 9.38 34.35
N TYR A 13 -18.51 10.32 33.48
CA TYR A 13 -19.72 10.19 32.64
C TYR A 13 -19.44 9.66 31.24
N THR A 14 -18.37 10.13 30.60
CA THR A 14 -18.10 9.83 29.19
C THR A 14 -16.80 9.07 28.97
N ARG A 15 -15.80 9.23 29.87
CA ARG A 15 -14.55 8.49 29.84
C ARG A 15 -14.07 8.14 31.27
N PRO A 16 -14.62 7.06 31.86
CA PRO A 16 -14.32 6.70 33.26
C PRO A 16 -12.94 6.07 33.45
N GLY A 17 -12.20 5.77 32.40
CA GLY A 17 -10.90 5.08 32.46
C GLY A 17 -11.00 3.61 32.88
N LEU A 18 -12.18 3.00 32.78
CA LEU A 18 -12.35 1.57 33.10
C LEU A 18 -11.64 0.71 32.04
N PRO A 19 -10.84 -0.30 32.43
CA PRO A 19 -10.06 -1.07 31.49
C PRO A 19 -10.92 -2.05 30.68
N LEU A 20 -10.82 -1.99 29.36
CA LEU A 20 -11.39 -2.97 28.43
C LEU A 20 -10.43 -4.15 28.30
N LYS A 21 -10.67 -5.20 29.09
CA LYS A 21 -9.74 -6.34 29.24
C LYS A 21 -9.70 -7.26 28.02
N LYS A 22 -10.82 -7.39 27.30
CA LYS A 22 -10.94 -8.28 26.14
C LYS A 22 -11.99 -7.73 25.18
N VAL A 23 -11.61 -7.57 23.92
CA VAL A 23 -12.53 -7.21 22.85
C VAL A 23 -13.03 -8.50 22.18
N THR A 24 -14.34 -8.69 22.17
CA THR A 24 -14.99 -9.84 21.51
C THR A 24 -16.01 -9.42 20.47
N ALA A 25 -16.34 -8.14 20.38
CA ALA A 25 -17.24 -7.59 19.37
C ALA A 25 -16.89 -6.15 18.98
N ILE A 26 -17.27 -5.77 17.78
CA ILE A 26 -17.36 -4.38 17.33
C ILE A 26 -18.85 -4.03 17.24
N ALA A 27 -19.26 -3.02 18.00
CA ALA A 27 -20.65 -2.56 18.04
C ALA A 27 -20.84 -1.34 17.12
N ILE A 28 -21.76 -1.48 16.18
CA ILE A 28 -22.07 -0.46 15.16
C ILE A 28 -23.30 0.35 15.60
N HIS A 29 -23.15 1.67 15.52
CA HIS A 29 -24.16 2.66 15.87
C HIS A 29 -24.33 3.69 14.75
N TYR A 30 -25.38 4.51 14.87
CA TYR A 30 -25.54 5.77 14.16
C TYR A 30 -25.77 6.86 15.20
N THR A 31 -25.34 8.08 14.94
CA THR A 31 -25.39 9.19 15.92
C THR A 31 -26.83 9.54 16.35
N GLY A 32 -27.81 9.33 15.45
CA GLY A 32 -29.19 9.77 15.67
C GLY A 32 -29.36 11.29 15.67
N ASP A 33 -28.35 12.00 15.16
CA ASP A 33 -28.30 13.45 14.97
C ASP A 33 -28.00 13.76 13.49
N PRO A 34 -29.08 13.92 12.66
CA PRO A 34 -28.92 14.13 11.23
C PRO A 34 -28.12 15.39 10.90
N GLY A 35 -27.08 15.24 10.07
CA GLY A 35 -26.24 16.34 9.64
C GLY A 35 -25.06 16.67 10.59
N ALA A 36 -24.98 16.04 11.76
CA ALA A 36 -23.84 16.22 12.65
C ALA A 36 -22.54 15.68 12.05
N THR A 37 -21.42 16.33 12.35
CA THR A 37 -20.08 15.87 11.98
C THR A 37 -19.46 15.02 13.09
N ALA A 38 -18.41 14.26 12.78
CA ALA A 38 -17.67 13.51 13.81
C ALA A 38 -17.07 14.43 14.88
N GLN A 39 -16.75 15.69 14.54
CA GLN A 39 -16.29 16.69 15.49
C GLN A 39 -17.43 17.16 16.42
N ASN A 40 -18.65 17.37 15.89
CA ASN A 40 -19.80 17.72 16.72
C ASN A 40 -20.08 16.64 17.76
N GLU A 41 -20.03 15.37 17.37
CA GLU A 41 -20.18 14.24 18.29
C GLU A 41 -19.09 14.19 19.37
N ARG A 42 -17.84 14.41 18.97
CA ARG A 42 -16.71 14.49 19.91
C ARG A 42 -16.96 15.60 20.94
N ASP A 43 -17.36 16.78 20.49
CA ASP A 43 -17.58 17.94 21.37
C ASP A 43 -18.84 17.76 22.24
N TYR A 44 -19.87 17.09 21.73
CA TYR A 44 -21.04 16.69 22.51
C TYR A 44 -20.68 15.79 23.68
N PHE A 45 -19.87 14.74 23.45
CA PHE A 45 -19.45 13.83 24.51
C PHE A 45 -18.49 14.48 25.51
N ASP A 46 -17.57 15.36 25.07
CA ASP A 46 -16.60 16.05 25.96
C ASP A 46 -17.18 17.33 26.62
N GLY A 47 -18.35 17.77 26.19
CA GLY A 47 -19.01 18.99 26.69
C GLY A 47 -20.36 18.70 27.31
N THR A 48 -21.42 18.65 26.48
CA THR A 48 -22.80 18.55 26.90
C THR A 48 -23.09 17.32 27.75
N CYS A 49 -22.63 16.15 27.35
CA CYS A 49 -22.85 14.93 28.13
C CYS A 49 -22.22 15.01 29.53
N ILE A 50 -21.06 15.65 29.66
CA ILE A 50 -20.42 15.82 30.97
C ILE A 50 -21.21 16.81 31.82
N ALA A 51 -21.65 17.94 31.25
CA ALA A 51 -22.39 18.96 31.93
C ALA A 51 -23.77 18.44 32.44
N ASP A 52 -24.43 17.64 31.61
CA ASP A 52 -25.74 17.03 31.91
C ASP A 52 -25.65 15.75 32.76
N GLY A 53 -24.46 15.27 33.05
CA GLY A 53 -24.26 14.01 33.78
C GLY A 53 -24.72 12.77 33.03
N ARG A 54 -24.64 12.75 31.69
CA ARG A 54 -25.06 11.64 30.83
C ARG A 54 -23.94 10.62 30.63
N TYR A 55 -24.27 9.37 30.82
CA TYR A 55 -23.37 8.25 30.51
C TYR A 55 -23.49 7.88 29.02
N ALA A 56 -22.72 8.56 28.18
CA ALA A 56 -22.70 8.34 26.72
C ALA A 56 -21.32 8.66 26.13
N SER A 57 -20.79 7.76 25.30
CA SER A 57 -19.55 7.95 24.55
C SER A 57 -19.34 6.79 23.58
N CYS A 58 -18.40 6.95 22.63
CA CYS A 58 -17.95 5.89 21.74
C CYS A 58 -16.43 5.87 21.60
N HIS A 59 -15.87 4.80 21.04
CA HIS A 59 -14.43 4.72 20.77
C HIS A 59 -14.08 5.50 19.51
N TYR A 60 -14.91 5.37 18.49
CA TYR A 60 -14.71 6.01 17.18
C TYR A 60 -16.00 6.67 16.70
N CYS A 61 -15.85 7.79 16.03
CA CYS A 61 -16.91 8.41 15.24
C CYS A 61 -16.45 8.56 13.80
N VAL A 62 -17.29 8.08 12.85
CA VAL A 62 -17.06 8.20 11.39
C VAL A 62 -17.99 9.29 10.88
N GLY A 63 -17.44 10.35 10.31
CA GLY A 63 -18.18 11.46 9.73
C GLY A 63 -18.68 11.17 8.32
N MET A 64 -19.58 12.05 7.82
CA MET A 64 -20.25 11.88 6.53
C MET A 64 -19.30 11.85 5.34
N ASP A 65 -18.18 12.56 5.38
CA ASP A 65 -17.16 12.59 4.32
C ASP A 65 -16.10 11.50 4.50
N GLY A 66 -16.25 10.64 5.53
CA GLY A 66 -15.34 9.55 5.83
C GLY A 66 -14.18 9.92 6.76
N GLU A 67 -14.23 11.08 7.40
CA GLU A 67 -13.27 11.39 8.47
C GLU A 67 -13.51 10.48 9.69
N ILE A 68 -12.44 10.04 10.33
CA ILE A 68 -12.52 9.18 11.53
C ILE A 68 -11.88 9.90 12.71
N VAL A 69 -12.64 10.07 13.78
CA VAL A 69 -12.16 10.61 15.05
C VAL A 69 -12.18 9.50 16.10
N GLN A 70 -11.04 9.26 16.76
CA GLN A 70 -10.95 8.38 17.91
C GLN A 70 -11.12 9.19 19.19
N LEU A 71 -12.17 8.88 19.96
CA LEU A 71 -12.60 9.61 21.15
C LEU A 71 -12.13 8.96 22.44
N ILE A 72 -12.04 7.62 22.46
CA ILE A 72 -11.60 6.85 23.63
C ILE A 72 -10.56 5.82 23.18
N PRO A 73 -9.47 5.60 23.96
CA PRO A 73 -8.52 4.53 23.70
C PRO A 73 -9.21 3.16 23.70
N GLU A 74 -8.83 2.27 22.78
CA GLU A 74 -9.39 0.90 22.70
C GLU A 74 -9.13 0.05 23.96
N SER A 75 -8.26 0.50 24.86
CA SER A 75 -8.01 -0.16 26.16
C SER A 75 -8.97 0.27 27.27
N GLU A 76 -9.87 1.21 26.98
CA GLU A 76 -10.83 1.74 27.95
C GLU A 76 -12.26 1.45 27.50
N TRP A 77 -13.23 1.47 28.44
CA TRP A 77 -14.65 1.37 28.13
C TRP A 77 -15.18 2.66 27.49
N ALA A 78 -16.14 2.51 26.55
CA ALA A 78 -17.04 3.55 26.15
C ALA A 78 -18.47 3.22 26.62
N TYR A 79 -19.24 4.24 26.98
CA TYR A 79 -20.65 4.06 27.35
C TYR A 79 -21.55 4.17 26.12
N CYS A 80 -21.62 3.13 25.29
CA CYS A 80 -22.33 3.13 24.01
C CYS A 80 -23.36 2.02 23.87
N THR A 81 -23.06 0.81 24.38
CA THR A 81 -23.81 -0.40 24.04
C THR A 81 -24.25 -1.16 25.29
N CYS A 82 -24.54 -0.46 26.40
CA CYS A 82 -25.01 -1.04 27.65
C CYS A 82 -24.11 -2.18 28.15
N GLN A 83 -24.65 -3.42 28.25
CA GLN A 83 -23.91 -4.58 28.75
C GLN A 83 -22.70 -4.96 27.87
N ALA A 84 -22.66 -4.54 26.60
CA ALA A 84 -21.52 -4.80 25.72
C ALA A 84 -20.35 -3.81 25.93
N ASN A 85 -20.49 -2.75 26.73
CA ASN A 85 -19.42 -1.80 27.02
C ASN A 85 -18.15 -2.48 27.55
N ALA A 86 -18.33 -3.59 28.27
CA ALA A 86 -17.22 -4.32 28.91
C ALA A 86 -16.38 -5.19 27.94
N TYR A 87 -16.86 -5.39 26.69
CA TYR A 87 -16.22 -6.31 25.74
C TYR A 87 -16.30 -5.87 24.28
N SER A 88 -16.79 -4.66 23.98
CA SER A 88 -16.87 -4.18 22.61
C SER A 88 -16.15 -2.86 22.39
N ILE A 89 -15.63 -2.70 21.15
CA ILE A 89 -15.28 -1.40 20.58
C ILE A 89 -16.52 -0.87 19.87
N SER A 90 -16.97 0.35 20.21
CA SER A 90 -18.15 0.98 19.60
C SER A 90 -17.75 2.04 18.58
N ILE A 91 -18.47 2.03 17.43
CA ILE A 91 -18.30 2.97 16.34
C ILE A 91 -19.63 3.68 16.11
N GLU A 92 -19.69 4.98 16.35
CA GLU A 92 -20.77 5.85 15.91
C GLU A 92 -20.54 6.31 14.48
N THR A 93 -21.59 6.45 13.68
CA THR A 93 -21.50 6.86 12.28
C THR A 93 -22.49 7.96 12.00
N CYS A 94 -22.01 9.09 11.47
CA CYS A 94 -22.82 10.23 11.08
C CYS A 94 -23.65 9.92 9.84
N HIS A 95 -24.81 10.57 9.73
CA HIS A 95 -25.75 10.39 8.62
C HIS A 95 -26.42 11.72 8.25
N PRO A 96 -26.84 11.91 6.97
CA PRO A 96 -27.29 13.21 6.48
C PRO A 96 -28.72 13.56 6.87
N ASP A 97 -29.59 12.57 7.11
CA ASP A 97 -31.04 12.76 7.27
C ASP A 97 -31.67 11.73 8.21
N GLU A 98 -32.96 11.89 8.48
CA GLU A 98 -33.75 11.06 9.40
C GLU A 98 -33.85 9.57 9.01
N SER A 99 -33.50 9.19 7.80
CA SER A 99 -33.48 7.78 7.40
C SER A 99 -32.40 6.96 8.10
N GLY A 100 -31.40 7.63 8.68
CA GLY A 100 -30.23 7.00 9.27
C GLY A 100 -29.33 6.28 8.26
N LYS A 101 -29.53 6.54 6.95
CA LYS A 101 -28.76 5.97 5.86
C LYS A 101 -27.38 6.65 5.77
N PHE A 102 -26.33 5.87 5.70
CA PHE A 102 -24.98 6.40 5.60
C PHE A 102 -24.66 6.93 4.19
N THR A 103 -23.82 7.96 4.12
CA THR A 103 -23.23 8.40 2.88
C THR A 103 -22.21 7.36 2.36
N VAL A 104 -21.82 7.48 1.09
CA VAL A 104 -20.78 6.63 0.48
C VAL A 104 -19.46 6.76 1.24
N GLY A 105 -19.08 7.99 1.62
CA GLY A 105 -17.86 8.26 2.39
C GLY A 105 -17.87 7.61 3.76
N ALA A 106 -18.95 7.84 4.53
CA ALA A 106 -19.11 7.27 5.85
C ALA A 106 -19.14 5.74 5.84
N GLU A 107 -19.93 5.14 4.94
CA GLU A 107 -20.06 3.68 4.89
C GLU A 107 -18.75 2.98 4.47
N LYS A 108 -18.02 3.57 3.51
CA LYS A 108 -16.72 3.05 3.08
C LYS A 108 -15.72 2.99 4.25
N GLU A 109 -15.54 4.11 4.94
CA GLU A 109 -14.61 4.18 6.06
C GLU A 109 -15.08 3.34 7.26
N LEU A 110 -16.40 3.22 7.48
CA LEU A 110 -16.97 2.31 8.48
C LEU A 110 -16.62 0.85 8.18
N VAL A 111 -16.73 0.39 6.92
CA VAL A 111 -16.32 -0.96 6.49
C VAL A 111 -14.84 -1.16 6.73
N GLU A 112 -13.99 -0.21 6.29
CA GLU A 112 -12.52 -0.33 6.41
C GLU A 112 -12.05 -0.30 7.87
N LEU A 113 -12.61 0.57 8.72
CA LEU A 113 -12.32 0.62 10.15
C LEU A 113 -12.75 -0.68 10.85
N THR A 114 -13.97 -1.14 10.60
CA THR A 114 -14.49 -2.39 11.17
C THR A 114 -13.63 -3.59 10.75
N ALA A 115 -13.23 -3.67 9.47
CA ALA A 115 -12.35 -4.72 8.98
C ALA A 115 -10.96 -4.70 9.64
N SER A 116 -10.41 -3.52 9.86
CA SER A 116 -9.13 -3.34 10.56
C SER A 116 -9.21 -3.81 12.01
N LEU A 117 -10.26 -3.42 12.73
CA LEU A 117 -10.50 -3.84 14.11
C LEU A 117 -10.77 -5.34 14.22
N CYS A 118 -11.56 -5.92 13.30
CA CYS A 118 -11.78 -7.36 13.25
C CYS A 118 -10.48 -8.14 13.05
N LYS A 119 -9.59 -7.69 12.16
CA LYS A 119 -8.24 -8.27 11.99
C LYS A 119 -7.43 -8.16 13.26
N LYS A 120 -7.40 -6.98 13.89
CA LYS A 120 -6.62 -6.71 15.11
C LYS A 120 -7.02 -7.62 16.27
N TYR A 121 -8.32 -7.86 16.44
CA TYR A 121 -8.86 -8.62 17.56
C TYR A 121 -9.23 -10.08 17.22
N GLY A 122 -8.98 -10.53 15.99
CA GLY A 122 -9.29 -11.88 15.54
C GLY A 122 -10.80 -12.19 15.51
N LEU A 123 -11.63 -11.22 15.16
CA LEU A 123 -13.09 -11.34 15.17
C LEU A 123 -13.64 -11.80 13.83
N ASN A 124 -14.72 -12.62 13.89
CA ASN A 124 -15.46 -13.00 12.69
C ASN A 124 -16.72 -12.11 12.54
N PRO A 125 -16.81 -11.26 11.52
CA PRO A 125 -17.92 -10.32 11.34
C PRO A 125 -19.30 -10.96 11.29
N GLN A 126 -19.41 -12.16 10.74
CA GLN A 126 -20.67 -12.87 10.51
C GLN A 126 -21.08 -13.80 11.67
N HIS A 127 -20.22 -13.96 12.68
CA HIS A 127 -20.45 -14.85 13.82
C HIS A 127 -20.27 -14.11 15.16
N GLY A 128 -20.97 -12.99 15.31
CA GLY A 128 -21.00 -12.22 16.57
C GLY A 128 -19.80 -11.29 16.78
N GLY A 129 -18.80 -11.29 15.90
CA GLY A 129 -17.67 -10.37 15.97
C GLY A 129 -18.00 -8.93 15.57
N VAL A 130 -19.12 -8.73 14.84
CA VAL A 130 -19.69 -7.41 14.51
C VAL A 130 -21.19 -7.45 14.78
N VAL A 131 -21.67 -6.54 15.63
CA VAL A 131 -23.05 -6.49 16.09
C VAL A 131 -23.61 -5.07 15.96
N ARG A 132 -24.92 -4.93 15.83
CA ARG A 132 -25.61 -3.65 15.96
C ARG A 132 -25.91 -3.39 17.45
N HIS A 133 -26.11 -2.16 17.84
CA HIS A 133 -26.68 -1.86 19.15
C HIS A 133 -28.01 -2.61 19.34
N TYR A 134 -28.80 -2.72 18.27
CA TYR A 134 -30.05 -3.48 18.23
C TYR A 134 -29.88 -4.94 18.67
N ASP A 135 -28.84 -5.62 18.23
CA ASP A 135 -28.61 -7.04 18.53
C ASP A 135 -28.32 -7.26 20.03
N VAL A 136 -27.88 -6.22 20.74
CA VAL A 136 -27.56 -6.27 22.17
C VAL A 136 -28.75 -5.85 23.06
N THR A 137 -29.51 -4.82 22.66
CA THR A 137 -30.49 -4.16 23.54
C THR A 137 -31.90 -4.06 22.95
N GLY A 138 -32.09 -4.31 21.66
CA GLY A 138 -33.34 -4.07 20.97
C GLY A 138 -33.58 -2.62 20.54
N LYS A 139 -32.67 -1.67 20.86
CA LYS A 139 -32.74 -0.29 20.38
C LYS A 139 -32.57 -0.26 18.86
N GLU A 140 -33.43 0.50 18.15
CA GLU A 140 -33.32 0.68 16.68
C GLU A 140 -32.08 1.49 16.27
N CYS A 141 -30.93 0.88 16.45
CA CYS A 141 -29.61 1.48 16.17
C CYS A 141 -28.63 0.43 15.61
N PRO A 142 -27.96 0.71 14.49
CA PRO A 142 -28.19 1.86 13.60
C PRO A 142 -29.49 1.70 12.79
N LEU A 143 -30.29 2.75 12.70
CA LEU A 143 -31.66 2.71 12.16
C LEU A 143 -31.73 2.06 10.78
N TRP A 144 -30.89 2.50 9.82
CA TRP A 144 -30.91 1.95 8.46
C TRP A 144 -30.67 0.44 8.43
N TYR A 145 -29.70 -0.05 9.17
CA TYR A 145 -29.38 -1.49 9.19
C TYR A 145 -30.38 -2.33 10.01
N VAL A 146 -31.18 -1.70 10.85
CA VAL A 146 -32.28 -2.39 11.55
C VAL A 146 -33.48 -2.54 10.62
N THR A 147 -33.87 -1.44 9.95
CA THR A 147 -35.01 -1.43 9.04
C THR A 147 -34.76 -2.08 7.69
N HIS A 148 -33.49 -2.29 7.32
CA HIS A 148 -33.05 -2.95 6.08
C HIS A 148 -32.12 -4.13 6.37
N PRO A 149 -32.62 -5.31 6.81
CA PRO A 149 -31.77 -6.45 7.20
C PRO A 149 -30.81 -6.94 6.11
N ALA A 150 -31.21 -6.82 4.84
CA ALA A 150 -30.33 -7.16 3.70
C ALA A 150 -29.09 -6.23 3.64
N ALA A 151 -29.25 -4.93 3.99
CA ALA A 151 -28.13 -4.00 4.04
C ALA A 151 -27.18 -4.35 5.19
N TRP A 152 -27.69 -4.80 6.34
CA TRP A 152 -26.85 -5.31 7.44
C TRP A 152 -26.04 -6.53 7.03
N THR A 153 -26.67 -7.53 6.42
CA THR A 153 -25.96 -8.72 5.90
C THR A 153 -24.92 -8.33 4.86
N GLY A 154 -25.26 -7.38 3.98
CA GLY A 154 -24.33 -6.81 3.00
C GLY A 154 -23.13 -6.12 3.64
N PHE A 155 -23.35 -5.36 4.73
CA PHE A 155 -22.27 -4.72 5.49
C PHE A 155 -21.29 -5.75 6.08
N GLN A 156 -21.80 -6.79 6.73
CA GLN A 156 -20.95 -7.87 7.26
C GLN A 156 -20.15 -8.57 6.15
N ALA A 157 -20.78 -8.81 5.00
CA ALA A 157 -20.09 -9.38 3.83
C ALA A 157 -19.03 -8.43 3.25
N ALA A 158 -19.30 -7.11 3.21
CA ALA A 158 -18.34 -6.10 2.79
C ALA A 158 -17.12 -6.07 3.74
N VAL A 159 -17.33 -6.15 5.05
CA VAL A 159 -16.24 -6.24 6.05
C VAL A 159 -15.40 -7.50 5.81
N VAL A 160 -16.02 -8.68 5.61
CA VAL A 160 -15.29 -9.94 5.31
C VAL A 160 -14.46 -9.80 4.04
N ASN A 161 -15.03 -9.25 2.97
CA ASN A 161 -14.31 -9.06 1.71
C ASN A 161 -13.15 -8.05 1.88
N CYS A 162 -13.37 -6.94 2.59
CA CYS A 162 -12.32 -5.97 2.91
C CYS A 162 -11.20 -6.60 3.73
N MET A 163 -11.51 -7.44 4.74
CA MET A 163 -10.52 -8.22 5.49
C MET A 163 -9.69 -9.12 4.59
N ALA A 164 -10.31 -9.72 3.58
CA ALA A 164 -9.65 -10.61 2.62
C ALA A 164 -8.91 -9.87 1.50
N GLY A 165 -8.94 -8.53 1.46
CA GLY A 165 -8.38 -7.74 0.36
C GLY A 165 -9.15 -7.92 -0.96
N LYS A 166 -10.42 -8.27 -0.92
CA LYS A 166 -11.29 -8.48 -2.09
C LYS A 166 -12.19 -7.25 -2.33
N PRO A 167 -12.59 -6.98 -3.58
CA PRO A 167 -13.61 -5.98 -3.88
C PRO A 167 -14.91 -6.25 -3.10
N TYR A 168 -15.60 -5.19 -2.70
CA TYR A 168 -16.87 -5.26 -2.00
C TYR A 168 -17.82 -4.16 -2.49
N SER A 169 -19.12 -4.29 -2.20
CA SER A 169 -20.12 -3.28 -2.49
C SER A 169 -20.61 -2.65 -1.19
N LEU A 170 -20.87 -1.35 -1.21
CA LEU A 170 -21.44 -0.61 -0.09
C LEU A 170 -22.95 -0.84 -0.06
N PRO A 171 -23.51 -1.45 1.00
CA PRO A 171 -24.92 -1.87 1.00
C PRO A 171 -25.91 -0.70 1.01
N CYS A 172 -25.53 0.48 1.51
CA CYS A 172 -26.41 1.66 1.46
C CYS A 172 -26.56 2.24 0.04
N SER A 173 -25.50 2.23 -0.76
CA SER A 173 -25.48 2.87 -2.08
C SER A 173 -25.43 1.89 -3.25
N GLY A 174 -25.04 0.63 -3.00
CA GLY A 174 -24.74 -0.35 -4.05
C GLY A 174 -23.40 -0.09 -4.77
N GLN A 175 -22.65 0.94 -4.36
CA GLN A 175 -21.39 1.31 -5.00
C GLN A 175 -20.31 0.24 -4.76
N ALA A 176 -19.67 -0.21 -5.83
CA ALA A 176 -18.54 -1.12 -5.73
C ALA A 176 -17.27 -0.38 -5.26
N VAL A 177 -16.58 -0.95 -4.30
CA VAL A 177 -15.28 -0.49 -3.80
C VAL A 177 -14.21 -1.52 -4.19
N SER A 178 -13.21 -1.05 -4.92
CA SER A 178 -12.00 -1.86 -5.20
C SER A 178 -11.05 -1.73 -4.01
N THR A 179 -10.59 -2.87 -3.49
CA THR A 179 -9.55 -2.90 -2.44
C THR A 179 -8.14 -2.76 -3.00
N ALA A 180 -8.01 -2.57 -4.31
CA ALA A 180 -6.70 -2.22 -4.86
C ALA A 180 -6.19 -0.97 -4.12
N PRO A 181 -4.98 -1.01 -3.56
CA PRO A 181 -4.41 0.17 -2.89
C PRO A 181 -4.49 1.35 -3.84
N THR A 182 -4.98 2.49 -3.35
CA THR A 182 -4.95 3.76 -4.09
C THR A 182 -3.48 4.16 -4.22
N VAL A 183 -2.86 3.63 -5.26
CA VAL A 183 -1.48 3.96 -5.60
C VAL A 183 -1.47 5.40 -6.10
N ASN A 184 -0.59 6.23 -5.54
CA ASN A 184 -0.34 7.56 -6.11
C ASN A 184 -0.10 7.40 -7.62
N PRO A 185 -0.97 7.96 -8.50
CA PRO A 185 -0.86 7.76 -9.95
C PRO A 185 0.46 8.27 -10.54
N TYR A 186 1.16 9.16 -9.84
CA TYR A 186 2.47 9.69 -10.23
C TYR A 186 3.65 9.01 -9.51
N TYR A 187 3.40 7.96 -8.73
CA TYR A 187 4.49 7.21 -8.09
C TYR A 187 5.42 6.61 -9.16
N CYS A 188 6.71 6.75 -8.94
CA CYS A 188 7.77 6.08 -9.69
C CYS A 188 8.88 5.69 -8.70
N ASP A 189 9.33 4.46 -8.75
CA ASP A 189 10.35 3.91 -7.84
C ASP A 189 11.74 4.51 -8.04
N THR A 190 11.97 5.21 -9.16
CA THR A 190 13.21 5.94 -9.41
C THR A 190 12.96 7.27 -10.09
N THR A 191 13.75 8.28 -9.73
CA THR A 191 13.73 9.62 -10.33
C THR A 191 14.87 9.87 -11.29
N SER A 192 15.89 9.00 -11.28
CA SER A 192 17.03 9.06 -12.19
C SER A 192 17.54 7.65 -12.51
N LEU A 193 17.94 7.43 -13.76
CA LEU A 193 18.44 6.15 -14.24
C LEU A 193 19.67 6.39 -15.16
N THR A 194 20.72 5.61 -14.97
CA THR A 194 21.86 5.58 -15.89
C THR A 194 22.05 4.16 -16.40
N CYS A 195 22.03 4.01 -17.73
CA CYS A 195 22.14 2.73 -18.42
C CYS A 195 23.29 2.76 -19.44
N CYS A 196 23.66 1.61 -19.94
CA CYS A 196 24.35 1.45 -21.24
C CYS A 196 23.42 0.73 -22.22
N PRO A 197 23.70 0.78 -23.53
CA PRO A 197 22.88 0.12 -24.55
C PRO A 197 22.66 -1.36 -24.25
N GLY A 198 21.44 -1.83 -24.45
CA GLY A 198 20.99 -3.20 -24.18
C GLY A 198 20.59 -3.49 -22.74
N MET A 199 20.85 -2.60 -21.78
CA MET A 199 20.34 -2.78 -20.41
C MET A 199 18.83 -2.68 -20.35
N VAL A 200 18.27 -3.46 -19.45
CA VAL A 200 16.83 -3.52 -19.18
C VAL A 200 16.56 -2.98 -17.78
N TYR A 201 15.53 -2.16 -17.64
CA TYR A 201 15.04 -1.66 -16.36
C TYR A 201 13.52 -1.78 -16.28
N THR A 202 13.03 -2.24 -15.13
CA THR A 202 11.59 -2.33 -14.85
C THR A 202 11.21 -1.26 -13.85
N PHE A 203 10.45 -0.27 -14.31
CA PHE A 203 9.87 0.77 -13.44
C PHE A 203 8.66 0.23 -12.70
N LYS A 204 8.61 0.45 -11.39
CA LYS A 204 7.40 0.29 -10.60
C LYS A 204 6.71 1.65 -10.47
N THR A 205 5.52 1.79 -11.07
CA THR A 205 4.82 3.07 -11.18
C THR A 205 3.36 2.98 -10.79
N GLY A 206 2.78 4.11 -10.35
CA GLY A 206 1.35 4.19 -10.03
C GLY A 206 0.46 4.39 -11.26
N GLY A 207 1.01 4.92 -12.37
CA GLY A 207 0.32 5.14 -13.63
C GLY A 207 1.10 4.60 -14.82
N ALA A 208 0.51 4.71 -16.02
CA ALA A 208 1.20 4.33 -17.26
C ALA A 208 2.38 5.28 -17.52
N ILE A 209 3.60 4.70 -17.58
CA ILE A 209 4.83 5.45 -17.84
C ILE A 209 5.20 5.36 -19.32
N THR A 210 5.63 6.49 -19.90
CA THR A 210 6.07 6.59 -21.29
C THR A 210 7.43 7.26 -21.37
N CYS A 211 8.26 6.86 -22.34
CA CYS A 211 9.51 7.54 -22.67
C CYS A 211 9.25 8.64 -23.72
N ALA A 212 9.88 9.81 -23.56
CA ALA A 212 9.72 10.94 -24.50
C ALA A 212 10.28 10.69 -25.89
N THR A 213 11.18 9.72 -26.04
CA THR A 213 11.86 9.40 -27.32
C THR A 213 11.95 7.90 -27.50
N ASP A 214 12.47 7.47 -28.65
CA ASP A 214 12.78 6.07 -28.95
C ASP A 214 14.13 5.56 -28.39
N ALA A 215 14.78 6.35 -27.53
CA ALA A 215 16.01 5.93 -26.86
C ALA A 215 15.81 4.70 -25.93
N PHE A 216 14.59 4.54 -25.41
CA PHE A 216 14.16 3.36 -24.68
C PHE A 216 12.97 2.71 -25.37
N LYS A 217 13.05 1.40 -25.56
CA LYS A 217 11.95 0.59 -26.11
C LYS A 217 11.23 -0.13 -24.97
N GLN A 218 9.93 0.07 -24.83
CA GLN A 218 9.11 -0.74 -23.92
C GLN A 218 9.05 -2.18 -24.44
N ILE A 219 9.34 -3.14 -23.57
CA ILE A 219 9.39 -4.58 -23.90
C ILE A 219 8.45 -5.43 -23.03
N GLY A 220 7.85 -4.85 -21.99
CA GLY A 220 6.89 -5.55 -21.15
C GLY A 220 6.13 -4.59 -20.24
N CYS A 221 4.95 -5.05 -19.79
CA CYS A 221 4.18 -4.38 -18.75
C CYS A 221 3.31 -5.43 -18.03
N THR A 222 3.37 -5.44 -16.70
CA THR A 222 2.53 -6.29 -15.83
C THR A 222 1.97 -5.45 -14.68
N MET A 223 1.07 -6.04 -13.89
CA MET A 223 0.52 -5.39 -12.69
C MET A 223 0.94 -6.19 -11.45
N ASP A 224 1.31 -5.49 -10.38
CA ASP A 224 1.61 -6.04 -9.08
C ASP A 224 1.06 -5.12 -7.97
N ASN A 225 0.13 -5.63 -7.16
CA ASN A 225 -0.44 -4.91 -6.01
C ASN A 225 -0.88 -3.46 -6.34
N GLY A 226 -1.54 -3.26 -7.48
CA GLY A 226 -2.02 -1.95 -7.95
C GLY A 226 -0.95 -1.09 -8.65
N TYR A 227 0.32 -1.50 -8.64
CA TYR A 227 1.40 -0.85 -9.40
C TYR A 227 1.56 -1.45 -10.78
N ARG A 228 1.99 -0.61 -11.74
CA ARG A 228 2.46 -1.05 -13.05
C ARG A 228 3.95 -1.35 -12.98
N LEU A 229 4.35 -2.52 -13.45
CA LEU A 229 5.73 -2.91 -13.67
C LEU A 229 6.01 -2.83 -15.17
N THR A 230 6.57 -1.69 -15.61
CA THR A 230 6.81 -1.45 -17.04
C THR A 230 8.30 -1.58 -17.34
N THR A 231 8.64 -2.51 -18.21
CA THR A 231 10.01 -2.85 -18.55
C THR A 231 10.43 -2.16 -19.86
N PHE A 232 11.55 -1.46 -19.80
CA PHE A 232 12.18 -0.80 -20.94
C PHE A 232 13.59 -1.33 -21.17
N ARG A 233 13.97 -1.42 -22.44
CA ARG A 233 15.35 -1.66 -22.87
C ARG A 233 15.97 -0.37 -23.39
N ALA A 234 17.19 -0.07 -22.96
CA ALA A 234 17.98 1.05 -23.43
C ALA A 234 18.58 0.75 -24.82
N ASP A 235 18.18 1.47 -25.85
CA ASP A 235 18.59 1.17 -27.24
C ASP A 235 19.56 2.21 -27.82
N LYS A 236 19.37 3.51 -27.56
CA LYS A 236 20.16 4.59 -28.20
C LYS A 236 20.81 5.50 -27.17
N LEU A 237 22.09 5.86 -27.41
CA LEU A 237 22.82 6.80 -26.55
C LEU A 237 22.04 8.13 -26.43
N THR A 238 21.92 8.64 -25.21
CA THR A 238 21.31 9.94 -24.92
C THR A 238 21.91 10.59 -23.68
N ALA A 239 22.11 11.90 -23.72
CA ALA A 239 22.58 12.67 -22.57
C ALA A 239 21.48 12.90 -21.51
N GLY A 240 20.21 12.67 -21.88
CA GLY A 240 19.08 12.75 -20.99
C GLY A 240 17.76 12.63 -21.74
N VAL A 241 16.88 11.75 -21.24
CA VAL A 241 15.52 11.59 -21.74
C VAL A 241 14.55 11.49 -20.58
N GLY A 242 13.39 12.17 -20.70
CA GLY A 242 12.35 12.14 -19.70
C GLY A 242 11.44 10.92 -19.81
N PHE A 243 11.05 10.39 -18.66
CA PHE A 243 9.92 9.48 -18.53
C PHE A 243 8.76 10.21 -17.86
N TYR A 244 7.55 9.96 -18.35
CA TYR A 244 6.35 10.72 -18.00
C TYR A 244 5.19 9.81 -17.61
N ILE A 245 4.39 10.26 -16.64
CA ILE A 245 3.09 9.70 -16.29
C ILE A 245 2.07 10.83 -16.44
N ASN A 246 1.07 10.67 -17.31
CA ASN A 246 0.03 11.67 -17.58
C ASN A 246 0.62 13.08 -17.82
N GLY A 247 1.66 13.17 -18.64
CA GLY A 247 2.33 14.43 -18.99
C GLY A 247 3.27 15.01 -17.93
N ARG A 248 3.31 14.46 -16.71
CA ARG A 248 4.24 14.85 -15.65
C ARG A 248 5.52 14.02 -15.73
N ARG A 249 6.67 14.70 -15.79
CA ARG A 249 7.97 14.04 -15.76
C ARG A 249 8.23 13.42 -14.37
N VAL A 250 8.49 12.12 -14.33
CA VAL A 250 8.74 11.35 -13.08
C VAL A 250 10.17 10.85 -12.99
N CYS A 251 10.86 10.64 -14.12
CA CYS A 251 12.25 10.19 -14.13
C CYS A 251 13.03 10.83 -15.28
N VAL A 252 14.34 10.97 -15.11
CA VAL A 252 15.28 11.31 -16.19
C VAL A 252 16.28 10.18 -16.34
N ALA A 253 16.48 9.69 -17.57
CA ALA A 253 17.43 8.62 -17.84
C ALA A 253 18.53 9.08 -18.80
N VAL A 254 19.72 8.54 -18.60
CA VAL A 254 20.91 8.71 -19.45
C VAL A 254 21.34 7.36 -19.96
N ILE A 255 21.63 7.26 -21.27
CA ILE A 255 22.26 6.07 -21.86
C ILE A 255 23.62 6.48 -22.38
N LYS A 256 24.68 5.96 -21.75
CA LYS A 256 26.07 6.26 -22.10
C LYS A 256 26.84 5.01 -22.51
N LYS A 257 27.95 5.20 -23.24
CA LYS A 257 28.88 4.10 -23.51
C LYS A 257 29.43 3.59 -22.19
N PRO A 258 29.53 2.25 -22.00
CA PRO A 258 30.16 1.70 -20.81
C PRO A 258 31.65 2.02 -20.78
N TYR A 259 32.14 2.30 -19.57
CA TYR A 259 33.57 2.32 -19.30
C TYR A 259 34.06 0.92 -18.96
N SER A 260 35.23 0.57 -19.51
CA SER A 260 36.00 -0.60 -19.09
C SER A 260 37.48 -0.22 -19.05
N ASP A 261 38.23 -0.71 -18.05
CA ASP A 261 39.67 -0.58 -18.00
C ASP A 261 40.39 -1.47 -19.06
N THR A 262 39.64 -2.43 -19.61
CA THR A 262 40.10 -3.37 -20.63
C THR A 262 39.25 -3.21 -21.89
N THR A 263 39.79 -2.54 -22.90
CA THR A 263 39.13 -2.28 -24.20
C THR A 263 39.85 -2.95 -25.38
N LYS A 264 41.05 -3.53 -25.14
CA LYS A 264 41.79 -4.30 -26.13
C LYS A 264 41.60 -5.79 -25.88
N ASP A 265 41.57 -6.57 -26.95
CA ASP A 265 41.53 -8.02 -26.89
C ASP A 265 42.77 -8.55 -26.19
N PHE A 266 42.63 -9.64 -25.43
CA PHE A 266 43.69 -10.22 -24.62
C PHE A 266 43.71 -11.73 -24.70
N THR A 267 44.87 -12.32 -24.30
CA THR A 267 45.07 -13.77 -24.28
C THR A 267 45.38 -14.23 -22.86
N LYS A 268 44.85 -15.39 -22.46
CA LYS A 268 45.14 -16.08 -21.19
C LYS A 268 45.36 -17.55 -21.44
N ARG A 269 46.13 -18.22 -20.54
CA ARG A 269 46.22 -19.69 -20.48
C ARG A 269 45.14 -20.24 -19.57
N VAL A 270 44.73 -21.48 -19.81
CA VAL A 270 43.79 -22.18 -18.91
C VAL A 270 44.26 -22.07 -17.46
N GLY A 271 43.34 -21.77 -16.55
CA GLY A 271 43.53 -21.55 -15.11
C GLY A 271 43.91 -20.12 -14.71
N GLN A 272 44.33 -19.27 -15.65
CA GLN A 272 44.65 -17.87 -15.33
C GLN A 272 43.39 -17.05 -15.07
N GLU A 273 43.50 -16.14 -14.09
CA GLU A 273 42.40 -15.22 -13.72
C GLU A 273 42.63 -13.82 -14.32
N TYR A 274 41.51 -13.09 -14.48
CA TYR A 274 41.52 -11.70 -14.88
C TYR A 274 40.38 -10.95 -14.22
N THR A 275 40.61 -9.70 -13.76
CA THR A 275 39.61 -8.85 -13.13
C THR A 275 39.43 -7.60 -13.97
N PHE A 276 38.21 -7.37 -14.41
CA PHE A 276 37.79 -6.16 -15.10
C PHE A 276 37.27 -5.11 -14.12
N LYS A 277 37.53 -3.84 -14.40
CA LYS A 277 36.89 -2.71 -13.76
C LYS A 277 35.97 -2.03 -14.78
N THR A 278 34.67 -2.04 -14.52
CA THR A 278 33.64 -1.44 -15.40
C THR A 278 32.66 -0.57 -14.60
N ASP A 279 31.97 0.37 -15.25
CA ASP A 279 30.93 1.19 -14.61
C ASP A 279 29.51 0.58 -14.74
N PHE A 280 29.39 -0.54 -15.47
CA PHE A 280 28.18 -1.34 -15.57
C PHE A 280 28.52 -2.83 -15.35
N PRO A 281 27.51 -3.67 -15.00
CA PRO A 281 27.73 -5.12 -14.89
C PRO A 281 28.33 -5.70 -16.18
N LEU A 282 29.34 -6.56 -16.03
CA LEU A 282 30.03 -7.22 -17.13
C LEU A 282 29.65 -8.70 -17.21
N VAL A 283 29.34 -9.17 -18.41
CA VAL A 283 28.97 -10.57 -18.67
C VAL A 283 29.89 -11.13 -19.77
N CYS A 284 30.36 -12.35 -19.59
CA CYS A 284 31.02 -13.10 -20.64
C CYS A 284 29.99 -13.79 -21.54
N GLY A 285 30.13 -13.66 -22.86
CA GLY A 285 29.22 -14.28 -23.82
C GLY A 285 29.34 -15.80 -23.91
N ASN A 286 30.39 -16.40 -23.34
CA ASN A 286 30.56 -17.86 -23.23
C ASN A 286 31.20 -18.25 -21.92
N GLY A 287 30.37 -18.65 -20.95
CA GLY A 287 30.83 -19.06 -19.61
C GLY A 287 31.66 -20.34 -19.56
N SER A 288 31.64 -21.18 -20.63
CA SER A 288 32.49 -22.37 -20.71
C SER A 288 33.96 -22.02 -21.04
N ILE A 289 34.20 -20.88 -21.70
CA ILE A 289 35.56 -20.41 -22.03
C ILE A 289 36.12 -19.58 -20.87
N PHE A 290 35.32 -18.67 -20.31
CA PHE A 290 35.65 -17.90 -19.13
C PHE A 290 34.59 -18.06 -18.05
N GLU A 291 34.93 -18.74 -16.97
CA GLU A 291 34.10 -18.95 -15.82
C GLU A 291 34.04 -17.69 -14.95
N HIS A 292 32.81 -17.22 -14.64
CA HIS A 292 32.61 -16.13 -13.69
C HIS A 292 32.94 -16.57 -12.27
N MET A 293 33.87 -15.88 -11.61
CA MET A 293 34.28 -16.17 -10.24
C MET A 293 33.50 -15.35 -9.21
N ASN A 294 33.57 -14.05 -9.33
CA ASN A 294 32.83 -13.13 -8.45
C ASN A 294 32.75 -11.74 -9.06
N THR A 295 31.84 -10.94 -8.51
CA THR A 295 31.69 -9.51 -8.79
C THR A 295 31.55 -8.76 -7.47
N ARG A 296 32.35 -7.69 -7.28
CA ARG A 296 32.22 -6.75 -6.17
C ARG A 296 32.00 -5.34 -6.69
N GLN A 297 31.25 -4.53 -5.93
CA GLN A 297 31.10 -3.11 -6.22
C GLN A 297 31.94 -2.28 -5.25
N ALA A 298 32.64 -1.29 -5.78
CA ALA A 298 33.36 -0.31 -4.98
C ALA A 298 33.49 1.01 -5.75
N ARG A 299 33.26 2.14 -5.08
CA ARG A 299 33.42 3.50 -5.62
C ARG A 299 32.72 3.72 -6.97
N GLY A 300 31.50 3.17 -7.14
CA GLY A 300 30.71 3.29 -8.38
C GLY A 300 31.15 2.39 -9.54
N TYR A 301 32.05 1.45 -9.29
CA TYR A 301 32.52 0.49 -10.30
C TYR A 301 32.22 -0.94 -9.90
N TYR A 302 32.08 -1.80 -10.91
CA TYR A 302 32.04 -3.25 -10.80
C TYR A 302 33.45 -3.81 -11.05
N PHE A 303 33.93 -4.67 -10.16
CA PHE A 303 35.13 -5.43 -10.30
C PHE A 303 34.74 -6.89 -10.49
N THR A 304 34.74 -7.35 -11.76
CA THR A 304 34.28 -8.69 -12.11
C THR A 304 35.44 -9.57 -12.48
N LYS A 305 35.61 -10.67 -11.75
CA LYS A 305 36.71 -11.64 -11.95
C LYS A 305 36.23 -12.85 -12.73
N TYR A 306 37.00 -13.22 -13.73
CA TYR A 306 36.83 -14.42 -14.52
C TYR A 306 38.11 -15.29 -14.48
N ARG A 307 37.93 -16.62 -14.61
CA ARG A 307 38.99 -17.61 -14.79
C ARG A 307 38.88 -18.20 -16.20
N ALA A 308 40.03 -18.30 -16.92
CA ALA A 308 40.12 -19.01 -18.19
C ALA A 308 39.89 -20.50 -17.95
N ALA A 309 38.80 -21.08 -18.46
CA ALA A 309 38.39 -22.46 -18.16
C ALA A 309 38.67 -23.43 -19.31
N ALA A 310 38.43 -23.03 -20.55
CA ALA A 310 38.65 -23.88 -21.73
C ALA A 310 39.19 -23.06 -22.91
N GLN A 311 39.86 -23.71 -23.83
CA GLN A 311 40.36 -23.08 -25.07
C GLN A 311 39.21 -22.50 -25.90
N GLY A 312 39.44 -21.32 -26.48
CA GLY A 312 38.46 -20.62 -27.33
C GLY A 312 38.52 -19.13 -27.17
N THR A 313 37.61 -18.43 -27.84
CA THR A 313 37.45 -16.97 -27.75
C THR A 313 36.06 -16.62 -27.33
N ALA A 314 35.93 -15.68 -26.38
CA ALA A 314 34.62 -15.15 -25.91
C ALA A 314 34.67 -13.62 -25.83
N GLY A 315 33.52 -12.98 -26.14
CA GLY A 315 33.32 -11.55 -25.93
C GLY A 315 32.90 -11.23 -24.51
N PHE A 316 33.28 -10.05 -24.02
CA PHE A 316 32.84 -9.50 -22.75
C PHE A 316 31.94 -8.29 -23.00
N TYR A 317 30.79 -8.22 -22.34
CA TYR A 317 29.72 -7.28 -22.65
C TYR A 317 29.24 -6.52 -21.41
N CYS A 318 29.04 -5.20 -21.59
CA CYS A 318 28.20 -4.40 -20.70
C CYS A 318 26.89 -4.08 -21.46
N GLY A 319 25.76 -4.61 -20.99
CA GLY A 319 24.53 -4.60 -21.78
C GLY A 319 24.73 -5.30 -23.14
N SER A 320 24.47 -4.61 -24.24
CA SER A 320 24.75 -5.11 -25.60
C SER A 320 26.10 -4.70 -26.17
N THR A 321 26.90 -3.91 -25.46
CA THR A 321 28.18 -3.39 -25.91
C THR A 321 29.31 -4.37 -25.59
N CYS A 322 29.96 -4.94 -26.62
CA CYS A 322 31.17 -5.70 -26.48
C CYS A 322 32.33 -4.75 -26.12
N VAL A 323 32.94 -4.92 -24.96
CA VAL A 323 34.06 -4.08 -24.50
C VAL A 323 35.43 -4.63 -24.96
N CYS A 324 35.58 -5.94 -25.03
CA CYS A 324 36.74 -6.63 -25.59
C CYS A 324 36.44 -8.12 -25.81
N LYS A 325 37.37 -8.84 -26.42
CA LYS A 325 37.37 -10.31 -26.50
C LYS A 325 38.56 -10.89 -25.75
N GLY A 326 38.36 -12.02 -25.10
CA GLY A 326 39.39 -12.81 -24.47
C GLY A 326 39.58 -14.12 -25.24
N THR A 327 40.83 -14.51 -25.48
CA THR A 327 41.21 -15.81 -26.08
C THR A 327 41.94 -16.65 -25.05
N VAL A 328 41.53 -17.89 -24.88
CA VAL A 328 42.20 -18.87 -24.01
C VAL A 328 42.98 -19.84 -24.86
N THR A 329 44.28 -19.97 -24.53
CA THR A 329 45.22 -20.93 -25.14
C THR A 329 45.59 -22.03 -24.14
N LYS A 330 46.29 -23.07 -24.64
CA LYS A 330 46.82 -24.13 -23.78
C LYS A 330 47.78 -23.59 -22.73
#